data_dfdbde9893c4d2b8f07f793dec3197f9
#
_entry.id   dfdbde9893c4d2b8f07f793dec3197f9
#
_cell.length_a   1.000
_cell.length_b   1.000
_cell.length_c   1.000
_cell.angle_alpha   90.00
_cell.angle_beta   90.00
_cell.angle_gamma   90.00
#
_symmetry.space_group_name_H-M   'P 1'
#
loop_
_entity.id
_entity.type
_entity.pdbx_description
1 polymer ?
#
loop_
_entity_poly.entity_id
_entity_poly.type
_entity_poly.pdbx_seq_one_letter_code
_entity_poly.pdbx_strand_id
1 'polypeptide(L)'
;MIIISASPNGASPKGGNRCGHDPANPDFDLDAFLEGRKRPPAVLVVLMQRLIQFYFNPHIIETLNKANGSLRQMRTERREACIWVLWGLLLFCELASLRVGRPTPEGFVPYPLRVIAKWTDLPMRRIERALADLKAAGLIIVSTQKRKQLPDGTYIGYASVRIVAKELFGLFGLHNWLKHARRFASGRLHEWAKKQKLTLTQVARFKLMDRFLAYQTGPPSTAPPPSPPASSSDAFRKRWNRTLFELSEAYPDWTIEQYYTEARRRLHLT
;
A
#
# COMPACT_ATOMS: atom_id res chain seq x y z
N MET A 1 -17.52 26.90 12.30
CA MET A 1 -18.82 26.42 11.81
C MET A 1 -18.63 26.13 10.31
N ILE A 2 -18.25 24.90 9.96
CA ILE A 2 -17.97 24.51 8.58
C ILE A 2 -19.24 23.84 8.08
N ILE A 3 -19.89 24.48 7.11
CA ILE A 3 -21.10 23.96 6.46
C ILE A 3 -20.63 22.96 5.40
N ILE A 4 -20.84 21.67 5.67
CA ILE A 4 -20.68 20.61 4.67
C ILE A 4 -21.95 20.66 3.80
N SER A 5 -21.86 21.24 2.61
CA SER A 5 -22.93 21.20 1.62
C SER A 5 -22.99 19.80 1.01
N ALA A 6 -24.03 19.06 1.34
CA ALA A 6 -24.37 17.83 0.64
C ALA A 6 -24.70 18.13 -0.82
N SER A 7 -24.00 17.50 -1.75
CA SER A 7 -24.34 17.57 -3.19
C SER A 7 -25.70 16.93 -3.44
N PRO A 8 -26.60 17.60 -4.18
CA PRO A 8 -27.89 17.01 -4.56
C PRO A 8 -27.69 15.87 -5.56
N ASN A 9 -28.47 14.82 -5.42
CA ASN A 9 -28.56 13.68 -6.32
C ASN A 9 -28.82 14.13 -7.78
N GLY A 10 -27.73 14.30 -8.53
CA GLY A 10 -27.79 14.51 -9.97
C GLY A 10 -27.63 13.18 -10.68
N ALA A 11 -28.57 12.82 -11.55
CA ALA A 11 -28.49 11.67 -12.43
C ALA A 11 -27.18 11.72 -13.21
N SER A 12 -26.32 10.71 -13.10
CA SER A 12 -25.06 10.60 -13.84
C SER A 12 -25.33 10.67 -15.33
N PRO A 13 -24.71 11.56 -16.11
CA PRO A 13 -24.85 11.58 -17.55
C PRO A 13 -24.42 10.23 -18.10
N LYS A 14 -25.16 9.72 -19.12
CA LYS A 14 -24.85 8.47 -19.83
C LYS A 14 -23.39 8.47 -20.27
N GLY A 15 -22.53 7.61 -19.65
CA GLY A 15 -21.09 7.55 -19.94
C GLY A 15 -20.21 8.02 -18.77
N GLY A 16 -20.76 8.45 -17.63
CA GLY A 16 -20.02 8.91 -16.46
C GLY A 16 -19.19 7.79 -15.81
N ASN A 17 -18.03 8.17 -15.33
CA ASN A 17 -17.11 7.29 -14.61
C ASN A 17 -17.72 6.90 -13.25
N ARG A 18 -18.08 5.63 -13.07
CA ARG A 18 -18.75 5.14 -11.85
C ARG A 18 -17.83 5.07 -10.61
N CYS A 19 -16.57 5.50 -10.71
CA CYS A 19 -15.60 5.45 -9.60
C CYS A 19 -15.56 6.71 -8.73
N GLY A 20 -16.43 7.70 -8.97
CA GLY A 20 -16.47 8.96 -8.21
C GLY A 20 -15.35 9.94 -8.54
N HIS A 21 -14.52 9.66 -9.55
CA HIS A 21 -13.45 10.56 -9.97
C HIS A 21 -14.02 11.79 -10.70
N ASP A 22 -13.66 12.99 -10.21
CA ASP A 22 -13.92 14.26 -10.90
C ASP A 22 -12.67 14.72 -11.66
N PRO A 23 -12.67 14.68 -13.00
CA PRO A 23 -11.51 15.09 -13.79
C PRO A 23 -11.13 16.56 -13.64
N ALA A 24 -12.10 17.42 -13.32
CA ALA A 24 -11.88 18.87 -13.19
C ALA A 24 -11.30 19.25 -11.83
N ASN A 25 -11.59 18.44 -10.82
CA ASN A 25 -11.19 18.73 -9.43
C ASN A 25 -10.58 17.48 -8.77
N PRO A 26 -9.32 17.09 -9.15
CA PRO A 26 -8.64 15.95 -8.54
C PRO A 26 -8.31 16.25 -7.09
N ASP A 27 -8.62 15.31 -6.22
CA ASP A 27 -8.34 15.40 -4.78
C ASP A 27 -6.88 15.01 -4.48
N PHE A 28 -5.94 15.96 -4.58
CA PHE A 28 -4.54 15.79 -4.25
C PHE A 28 -4.14 16.68 -3.07
N ASP A 29 -4.60 16.36 -1.87
CA ASP A 29 -4.14 16.99 -0.65
C ASP A 29 -3.00 16.18 -0.02
N LEU A 30 -1.75 16.59 -0.25
CA LEU A 30 -0.57 15.91 0.30
C LEU A 30 -0.45 16.12 1.82
N ASP A 31 -0.86 17.26 2.35
CA ASP A 31 -0.74 17.53 3.78
C ASP A 31 -1.77 16.69 4.55
N ALA A 32 -3.01 16.61 4.08
CA ALA A 32 -4.00 15.68 4.61
C ALA A 32 -3.54 14.22 4.46
N PHE A 33 -2.93 13.85 3.32
CA PHE A 33 -2.36 12.51 3.15
C PHE A 33 -1.25 12.22 4.16
N LEU A 34 -0.46 13.17 4.60
CA LEU A 34 0.64 13.01 5.55
C LEU A 34 0.23 13.27 7.01
N GLU A 35 -0.99 13.75 7.26
CA GLU A 35 -1.48 14.06 8.60
C GLU A 35 -1.47 12.82 9.51
N GLY A 36 -1.04 13.00 10.76
CA GLY A 36 -0.95 11.90 11.74
C GLY A 36 0.11 10.84 11.42
N ARG A 37 0.97 11.03 10.42
CA ARG A 37 1.96 10.06 9.95
C ARG A 37 3.38 10.53 10.17
N LYS A 38 4.30 9.57 10.32
CA LYS A 38 5.72 9.90 10.30
C LYS A 38 6.09 10.48 8.94
N ARG A 39 6.48 11.75 8.91
CA ARG A 39 6.83 12.44 7.67
C ARG A 39 8.01 11.76 6.98
N PRO A 40 7.91 11.45 5.68
CA PRO A 40 9.01 10.88 4.91
C PRO A 40 10.18 11.89 4.78
N PRO A 41 11.38 11.44 4.38
CA PRO A 41 12.48 12.34 4.04
C PRO A 41 12.06 13.40 3.02
N ALA A 42 12.56 14.64 3.17
CA ALA A 42 12.13 15.79 2.38
C ALA A 42 12.19 15.56 0.86
N VAL A 43 13.20 14.84 0.36
CA VAL A 43 13.31 14.52 -1.08
C VAL A 43 12.14 13.68 -1.58
N LEU A 44 11.58 12.79 -0.74
CA LEU A 44 10.38 11.99 -1.08
C LEU A 44 9.13 12.84 -1.06
N VAL A 45 9.00 13.75 -0.09
CA VAL A 45 7.87 14.69 0.00
C VAL A 45 7.83 15.60 -1.23
N VAL A 46 8.97 16.18 -1.62
CA VAL A 46 9.05 17.02 -2.83
C VAL A 46 8.75 16.22 -4.10
N LEU A 47 9.19 14.97 -4.17
CA LEU A 47 8.80 14.09 -5.28
C LEU A 47 7.27 13.87 -5.30
N MET A 48 6.64 13.59 -4.14
CA MET A 48 5.18 13.44 -4.04
C MET A 48 4.44 14.68 -4.55
N GLN A 49 4.90 15.89 -4.17
CA GLN A 49 4.34 17.14 -4.66
C GLN A 49 4.48 17.28 -6.19
N ARG A 50 5.68 16.99 -6.73
CA ARG A 50 5.92 17.11 -8.16
C ARG A 50 5.18 16.09 -9.01
N LEU A 51 4.87 14.91 -8.46
CA LEU A 51 4.08 13.88 -9.13
C LEU A 51 2.67 14.36 -9.51
N ILE A 52 2.10 15.33 -8.80
CA ILE A 52 0.80 15.93 -9.15
C ILE A 52 0.85 16.54 -10.56
N GLN A 53 1.99 17.07 -10.98
CA GLN A 53 2.16 17.65 -12.32
C GLN A 53 1.86 16.64 -13.43
N PHE A 54 2.11 15.33 -13.21
CA PHE A 54 1.79 14.29 -14.18
C PHE A 54 0.28 14.15 -14.42
N TYR A 55 -0.56 14.50 -13.46
CA TYR A 55 -2.01 14.48 -13.65
C TYR A 55 -2.44 15.46 -14.74
N PHE A 56 -1.91 16.68 -14.70
CA PHE A 56 -2.25 17.77 -15.63
C PHE A 56 -1.45 17.67 -16.93
N ASN A 57 -0.18 17.26 -16.86
CA ASN A 57 0.71 17.11 -18.00
C ASN A 57 1.30 15.70 -18.07
N PRO A 58 0.62 14.74 -18.73
CA PRO A 58 1.06 13.35 -18.79
C PRO A 58 2.32 13.12 -19.63
N HIS A 59 2.76 14.12 -20.40
CA HIS A 59 4.00 14.03 -21.17
C HIS A 59 5.27 14.08 -20.30
N ILE A 60 5.15 14.57 -19.05
CA ILE A 60 6.27 14.55 -18.08
C ILE A 60 6.78 13.13 -17.84
N ILE A 61 5.86 12.13 -17.85
CA ILE A 61 6.23 10.70 -17.72
C ILE A 61 5.63 9.96 -18.93
N GLU A 62 6.26 10.14 -20.07
CA GLU A 62 5.75 9.59 -21.34
C GLU A 62 5.63 8.05 -21.31
N THR A 63 6.60 7.38 -20.66
CA THR A 63 6.59 5.91 -20.48
C THR A 63 5.37 5.44 -19.70
N LEU A 64 4.94 6.19 -18.67
CA LEU A 64 3.74 5.87 -17.91
C LEU A 64 2.47 6.18 -18.70
N ASN A 65 2.46 7.28 -19.45
CA ASN A 65 1.32 7.64 -20.30
C ASN A 65 1.03 6.56 -21.35
N LYS A 66 2.07 5.90 -21.85
CA LYS A 66 2.00 4.81 -22.84
C LYS A 66 2.00 3.39 -22.26
N ALA A 67 2.04 3.25 -20.92
CA ALA A 67 2.22 1.97 -20.23
C ALA A 67 1.15 0.91 -20.55
N ASN A 68 -0.04 1.35 -21.01
CA ASN A 68 -1.13 0.46 -21.39
C ASN A 68 -1.07 -0.03 -22.86
N GLY A 69 0.01 0.28 -23.57
CA GLY A 69 0.18 -0.07 -24.99
C GLY A 69 -0.72 0.70 -25.97
N SER A 70 -1.50 1.67 -25.47
CA SER A 70 -2.38 2.50 -26.30
C SER A 70 -1.65 3.77 -26.77
N LEU A 71 -1.90 4.18 -28.01
CA LEU A 71 -1.46 5.48 -28.53
C LEU A 71 -2.23 6.65 -27.89
N ARG A 72 -3.38 6.36 -27.27
CA ARG A 72 -4.20 7.37 -26.62
C ARG A 72 -3.59 7.74 -25.27
N GLN A 73 -3.75 9.00 -24.90
CA GLN A 73 -3.38 9.50 -23.59
C GLN A 73 -4.06 8.70 -22.48
N MET A 74 -3.32 8.42 -21.40
CA MET A 74 -3.85 7.74 -20.22
C MET A 74 -4.99 8.57 -19.60
N ARG A 75 -6.11 7.91 -19.29
CA ARG A 75 -7.28 8.55 -18.67
C ARG A 75 -6.91 9.19 -17.33
N THR A 76 -7.55 10.31 -16.99
CA THR A 76 -7.32 11.07 -15.75
C THR A 76 -7.46 10.21 -14.50
N GLU A 77 -8.53 9.42 -14.42
CA GLU A 77 -8.76 8.45 -13.33
C GLU A 77 -7.58 7.48 -13.12
N ARG A 78 -7.00 7.01 -14.21
CA ARG A 78 -5.87 6.06 -14.16
C ARG A 78 -4.58 6.78 -13.75
N ARG A 79 -4.38 8.03 -14.20
CA ARG A 79 -3.26 8.89 -13.76
C ARG A 79 -3.34 9.17 -12.27
N GLU A 80 -4.53 9.53 -11.78
CA GLU A 80 -4.81 9.73 -10.36
C GLU A 80 -4.43 8.49 -9.55
N ALA A 81 -4.92 7.31 -9.94
CA ALA A 81 -4.60 6.07 -9.25
C ALA A 81 -3.08 5.78 -9.21
N CYS A 82 -2.35 6.08 -10.29
CA CYS A 82 -0.89 5.94 -10.32
C CYS A 82 -0.20 6.87 -9.33
N ILE A 83 -0.66 8.13 -9.21
CA ILE A 83 -0.11 9.11 -8.26
C ILE A 83 -0.36 8.65 -6.83
N TRP A 84 -1.58 8.27 -6.48
CA TRP A 84 -1.91 7.75 -5.15
C TRP A 84 -1.10 6.52 -4.78
N VAL A 85 -0.93 5.57 -5.70
CA VAL A 85 -0.10 4.38 -5.46
C VAL A 85 1.36 4.76 -5.27
N LEU A 86 1.91 5.69 -6.08
CA LEU A 86 3.26 6.20 -5.88
C LEU A 86 3.42 6.89 -4.52
N TRP A 87 2.45 7.71 -4.09
CA TRP A 87 2.48 8.32 -2.75
C TRP A 87 2.52 7.26 -1.65
N GLY A 88 1.67 6.24 -1.74
CA GLY A 88 1.68 5.13 -0.79
C GLY A 88 3.00 4.35 -0.77
N LEU A 89 3.62 4.13 -1.94
CA LEU A 89 4.93 3.48 -2.03
C LEU A 89 6.05 4.36 -1.47
N LEU A 90 6.04 5.67 -1.78
CA LEU A 90 7.03 6.63 -1.29
C LEU A 90 6.93 6.85 0.22
N LEU A 91 5.73 6.83 0.79
CA LEU A 91 5.51 6.92 2.24
C LEU A 91 6.28 5.84 3.00
N PHE A 92 6.37 4.64 2.44
CA PHE A 92 7.03 3.48 3.04
C PHE A 92 8.37 3.15 2.39
N CYS A 93 8.91 4.06 1.59
CA CYS A 93 10.19 3.85 0.91
C CYS A 93 11.37 4.03 1.87
N GLU A 94 12.18 3.00 2.01
CA GLU A 94 13.48 3.10 2.68
C GLU A 94 14.48 3.78 1.74
N LEU A 95 14.97 4.95 2.12
CA LEU A 95 15.67 5.86 1.24
C LEU A 95 17.05 5.35 0.79
N ALA A 96 17.78 4.59 1.62
CA ALA A 96 19.10 4.10 1.26
C ALA A 96 19.04 3.08 0.12
N SER A 97 18.05 2.20 0.11
CA SER A 97 17.88 1.15 -0.89
C SER A 97 16.77 1.42 -1.91
N LEU A 98 15.91 2.40 -1.66
CA LEU A 98 14.67 2.70 -2.39
C LEU A 98 13.64 1.55 -2.37
N ARG A 99 13.76 0.62 -1.44
CA ARG A 99 12.81 -0.48 -1.25
C ARG A 99 11.61 -0.04 -0.44
N VAL A 100 10.45 -0.55 -0.78
CA VAL A 100 9.19 -0.30 -0.05
C VAL A 100 9.06 -1.28 1.09
N GLY A 101 9.28 -0.80 2.32
CA GLY A 101 9.32 -1.62 3.52
C GLY A 101 10.17 -0.99 4.61
N ARG A 102 10.56 -1.79 5.58
CA ARG A 102 11.42 -1.33 6.68
C ARG A 102 12.57 -2.29 6.96
N PRO A 103 13.76 -1.78 7.30
CA PRO A 103 14.82 -2.60 7.87
C PRO A 103 14.44 -3.01 9.30
N THR A 104 14.76 -4.25 9.66
CA THR A 104 14.64 -4.78 11.02
C THR A 104 15.94 -5.46 11.41
N PRO A 105 16.18 -5.75 12.71
CA PRO A 105 17.36 -6.51 13.12
C PRO A 105 17.46 -7.87 12.45
N GLU A 106 16.35 -8.37 12.00
CA GLU A 106 16.22 -9.69 11.39
C GLU A 106 16.31 -9.66 9.87
N GLY A 107 16.38 -8.47 9.25
CA GLY A 107 16.43 -8.27 7.82
C GLY A 107 15.38 -7.27 7.33
N PHE A 108 15.28 -7.11 6.02
CA PHE A 108 14.35 -6.18 5.39
C PHE A 108 12.95 -6.79 5.25
N VAL A 109 11.95 -6.10 5.75
CA VAL A 109 10.54 -6.50 5.71
C VAL A 109 9.79 -5.68 4.66
N PRO A 110 9.41 -6.28 3.50
CA PRO A 110 8.64 -5.58 2.48
C PRO A 110 7.18 -5.42 2.93
N TYR A 111 6.58 -4.26 2.65
CA TYR A 111 5.16 -4.04 2.92
C TYR A 111 4.28 -4.67 1.83
N PRO A 112 3.20 -5.40 2.18
CA PRO A 112 2.24 -5.93 1.22
C PRO A 112 1.36 -4.82 0.62
N LEU A 113 0.75 -5.08 -0.55
CA LEU A 113 -0.12 -4.09 -1.22
C LEU A 113 -1.33 -3.67 -0.39
N ARG A 114 -1.84 -4.55 0.47
CA ARG A 114 -2.93 -4.22 1.39
C ARG A 114 -2.61 -3.05 2.32
N VAL A 115 -1.33 -2.86 2.69
CA VAL A 115 -0.90 -1.70 3.46
C VAL A 115 -1.05 -0.44 2.60
N ILE A 116 -0.62 -0.47 1.34
CA ILE A 116 -0.80 0.66 0.42
C ILE A 116 -2.29 0.97 0.22
N ALA A 117 -3.14 -0.08 0.05
CA ALA A 117 -4.58 0.07 -0.06
C ALA A 117 -5.20 0.80 1.14
N LYS A 118 -4.82 0.40 2.36
CA LYS A 118 -5.31 1.04 3.58
C LYS A 118 -4.96 2.53 3.65
N TRP A 119 -3.81 2.92 3.11
CA TRP A 119 -3.31 4.29 3.21
C TRP A 119 -3.72 5.20 2.06
N THR A 120 -4.10 4.64 0.92
CA THR A 120 -4.55 5.40 -0.26
C THR A 120 -6.07 5.37 -0.44
N ASP A 121 -6.77 4.59 0.36
CA ASP A 121 -8.22 4.33 0.26
C ASP A 121 -8.68 3.85 -1.13
N LEU A 122 -7.73 3.31 -1.91
CA LEU A 122 -8.04 2.80 -3.24
C LEU A 122 -8.45 1.33 -3.19
N PRO A 123 -9.46 0.92 -3.97
CA PRO A 123 -9.79 -0.49 -4.16
C PRO A 123 -8.59 -1.28 -4.69
N MET A 124 -8.39 -2.50 -4.18
CA MET A 124 -7.22 -3.34 -4.53
C MET A 124 -7.01 -3.49 -6.05
N ARG A 125 -8.10 -3.68 -6.82
CA ARG A 125 -8.03 -3.77 -8.28
C ARG A 125 -7.48 -2.51 -8.96
N ARG A 126 -7.77 -1.32 -8.42
CA ARG A 126 -7.19 -0.06 -8.92
C ARG A 126 -5.70 0.01 -8.62
N ILE A 127 -5.27 -0.42 -7.43
CA ILE A 127 -3.86 -0.46 -7.02
C ILE A 127 -3.08 -1.44 -7.89
N GLU A 128 -3.59 -2.65 -8.09
CA GLU A 128 -2.93 -3.67 -8.92
C GLU A 128 -2.75 -3.20 -10.36
N ARG A 129 -3.77 -2.55 -10.92
CA ARG A 129 -3.73 -1.99 -12.27
C ARG A 129 -2.73 -0.84 -12.36
N ALA A 130 -2.76 0.10 -11.42
CA ALA A 130 -1.79 1.20 -11.36
C ALA A 130 -0.35 0.68 -11.17
N LEU A 131 -0.14 -0.34 -10.31
CA LEU A 131 1.16 -0.96 -10.12
C LEU A 131 1.68 -1.66 -11.40
N ALA A 132 0.79 -2.30 -12.17
CA ALA A 132 1.14 -2.88 -13.46
C ALA A 132 1.62 -1.81 -14.44
N ASP A 133 0.96 -0.66 -14.50
CA ASP A 133 1.36 0.48 -15.33
C ASP A 133 2.71 1.06 -14.89
N LEU A 134 2.89 1.28 -13.61
CA LEU A 134 4.13 1.79 -13.03
C LEU A 134 5.31 0.83 -13.29
N LYS A 135 5.06 -0.47 -13.25
CA LYS A 135 6.04 -1.50 -13.59
C LYS A 135 6.36 -1.48 -15.09
N ALA A 136 5.35 -1.43 -15.95
CA ALA A 136 5.53 -1.36 -17.41
C ALA A 136 6.28 -0.09 -17.83
N ALA A 137 6.05 1.03 -17.13
CA ALA A 137 6.78 2.29 -17.33
C ALA A 137 8.22 2.28 -16.78
N GLY A 138 8.65 1.22 -16.09
CA GLY A 138 9.99 1.14 -15.49
C GLY A 138 10.17 2.00 -14.23
N LEU A 139 9.10 2.58 -13.68
CA LEU A 139 9.17 3.46 -12.50
C LEU A 139 9.23 2.67 -11.18
N ILE A 140 8.78 1.43 -11.22
CA ILE A 140 8.82 0.49 -10.09
C ILE A 140 9.37 -0.84 -10.56
N ILE A 141 10.35 -1.35 -9.84
CA ILE A 141 10.88 -2.70 -10.03
C ILE A 141 10.21 -3.61 -9.01
N VAL A 142 9.60 -4.69 -9.48
CA VAL A 142 8.95 -5.67 -8.61
C VAL A 142 9.70 -6.99 -8.71
N SER A 143 10.24 -7.47 -7.58
CA SER A 143 10.89 -8.79 -7.56
C SER A 143 9.88 -9.92 -7.75
N THR A 144 10.35 -11.02 -8.30
CA THR A 144 9.54 -12.25 -8.40
C THR A 144 9.09 -12.67 -7.01
N GLN A 145 7.81 -13.01 -6.88
CA GLN A 145 7.24 -13.50 -5.64
C GLN A 145 7.85 -14.86 -5.32
N LYS A 146 8.49 -14.95 -4.15
CA LYS A 146 8.99 -16.23 -3.63
C LYS A 146 7.88 -16.99 -2.92
N ARG A 147 7.90 -18.31 -3.02
CA ARG A 147 7.02 -19.22 -2.30
C ARG A 147 7.89 -20.16 -1.49
N LYS A 148 7.43 -20.54 -0.30
CA LYS A 148 8.04 -21.59 0.51
C LYS A 148 7.00 -22.69 0.70
N GLN A 149 7.39 -23.92 0.43
CA GLN A 149 6.55 -25.06 0.77
C GLN A 149 6.74 -25.38 2.24
N LEU A 150 5.64 -25.57 2.93
CA LEU A 150 5.61 -26.03 4.31
C LEU A 150 5.71 -27.55 4.37
N PRO A 151 6.04 -28.13 5.55
CA PRO A 151 6.10 -29.58 5.73
C PRO A 151 4.78 -30.30 5.46
N ASP A 152 3.65 -29.60 5.58
CA ASP A 152 2.30 -30.09 5.28
C ASP A 152 1.95 -30.05 3.79
N GLY A 153 2.90 -29.67 2.92
CA GLY A 153 2.70 -29.53 1.47
C GLY A 153 2.07 -28.22 1.02
N THR A 154 1.60 -27.37 1.92
CA THR A 154 1.04 -26.07 1.57
C THR A 154 2.12 -25.05 1.16
N TYR A 155 1.74 -24.04 0.39
CA TYR A 155 2.67 -22.98 -0.06
C TYR A 155 2.35 -21.66 0.60
N ILE A 156 3.37 -21.03 1.17
CA ILE A 156 3.29 -19.64 1.66
C ILE A 156 3.94 -18.72 0.63
N GLY A 157 3.15 -17.72 0.19
CA GLY A 157 3.63 -16.64 -0.67
C GLY A 157 4.19 -15.48 0.16
N TYR A 158 5.38 -15.00 -0.19
CA TYR A 158 5.97 -13.82 0.43
C TYR A 158 5.60 -12.56 -0.33
N ALA A 159 5.48 -11.43 0.37
CA ALA A 159 5.27 -10.16 -0.29
C ALA A 159 6.42 -9.86 -1.25
N SER A 160 6.08 -9.52 -2.50
CA SER A 160 7.08 -9.08 -3.49
C SER A 160 7.75 -7.81 -3.01
N VAL A 161 9.06 -7.72 -3.22
CA VAL A 161 9.81 -6.50 -2.96
C VAL A 161 9.56 -5.52 -4.08
N ARG A 162 9.24 -4.30 -3.71
CA ARG A 162 9.08 -3.18 -4.63
C ARG A 162 10.20 -2.20 -4.40
N ILE A 163 10.79 -1.73 -5.48
CA ILE A 163 11.88 -0.76 -5.47
C ILE A 163 11.43 0.41 -6.34
N VAL A 164 11.51 1.62 -5.81
CA VAL A 164 11.25 2.82 -6.60
C VAL A 164 12.47 3.09 -7.47
N ALA A 165 12.26 3.24 -8.77
CA ALA A 165 13.33 3.49 -9.73
C ALA A 165 13.95 4.88 -9.51
N LYS A 166 15.28 4.98 -9.64
CA LYS A 166 16.00 6.27 -9.50
C LYS A 166 15.63 7.25 -10.59
N GLU A 167 15.29 6.72 -11.74
CA GLU A 167 14.88 7.43 -12.95
C GLU A 167 13.68 8.33 -12.68
N LEU A 168 12.75 7.89 -11.82
CA LEU A 168 11.61 8.69 -11.40
C LEU A 168 12.05 10.03 -10.77
N PHE A 169 13.10 10.03 -9.97
CA PHE A 169 13.63 11.26 -9.38
C PHE A 169 14.32 12.15 -10.45
N GLY A 170 14.96 11.53 -11.44
CA GLY A 170 15.59 12.23 -12.56
C GLY A 170 14.60 13.02 -13.39
N LEU A 171 13.43 12.44 -13.69
CA LEU A 171 12.33 13.09 -14.44
C LEU A 171 11.88 14.42 -13.79
N PHE A 172 12.00 14.51 -12.48
CA PHE A 172 11.60 15.70 -11.72
C PHE A 172 12.82 16.55 -11.24
N GLY A 173 14.02 16.34 -11.80
CA GLY A 173 15.21 17.12 -11.45
C GLY A 173 15.72 16.91 -10.03
N LEU A 174 15.38 15.78 -9.38
CA LEU A 174 15.76 15.47 -8.00
C LEU A 174 16.94 14.51 -7.88
N HIS A 175 17.62 14.19 -8.98
CA HIS A 175 18.69 13.18 -9.00
C HIS A 175 19.84 13.48 -8.02
N ASN A 176 20.36 14.72 -8.05
CA ASN A 176 21.46 15.12 -7.17
C ASN A 176 21.03 15.14 -5.70
N TRP A 177 19.84 15.65 -5.43
CA TRP A 177 19.31 15.64 -4.06
C TRP A 177 19.09 14.23 -3.55
N LEU A 178 18.54 13.33 -4.38
CA LEU A 178 18.44 11.92 -4.04
C LEU A 178 19.79 11.30 -3.69
N LYS A 179 20.83 11.57 -4.49
CA LYS A 179 22.19 11.06 -4.25
C LYS A 179 22.70 11.47 -2.86
N HIS A 180 22.57 12.74 -2.51
CA HIS A 180 22.95 13.24 -1.19
C HIS A 180 22.09 12.62 -0.07
N ALA A 181 20.77 12.64 -0.20
CA ALA A 181 19.85 12.12 0.79
C ALA A 181 20.08 10.62 1.05
N ARG A 182 20.38 9.83 0.00
CA ARG A 182 20.72 8.41 0.13
C ARG A 182 22.04 8.19 0.86
N ARG A 183 23.04 9.03 0.63
CA ARG A 183 24.32 8.94 1.36
C ARG A 183 24.10 9.10 2.87
N PHE A 184 23.34 10.11 3.28
CA PHE A 184 22.98 10.30 4.69
C PHE A 184 22.11 9.16 5.25
N ALA A 185 21.14 8.68 4.47
CA ALA A 185 20.30 7.56 4.88
C ALA A 185 21.12 6.27 5.06
N SER A 186 22.07 6.01 4.14
CA SER A 186 22.99 4.86 4.25
C SER A 186 23.88 4.95 5.48
N GLY A 187 24.41 6.15 5.79
CA GLY A 187 25.19 6.37 7.02
C GLY A 187 24.37 6.07 8.27
N ARG A 188 23.14 6.61 8.36
CA ARG A 188 22.24 6.32 9.50
C ARG A 188 21.88 4.84 9.61
N LEU A 189 21.65 4.18 8.48
CA LEU A 189 21.38 2.74 8.45
C LEU A 189 22.59 1.94 8.95
N HIS A 190 23.80 2.35 8.57
CA HIS A 190 25.04 1.72 9.04
C HIS A 190 25.21 1.88 10.55
N GLU A 191 25.07 3.10 11.08
CA GLU A 191 25.13 3.36 12.51
C GLU A 191 24.07 2.57 13.29
N TRP A 192 22.85 2.50 12.76
CA TRP A 192 21.79 1.70 13.37
C TRP A 192 22.15 0.21 13.36
N ALA A 193 22.64 -0.33 12.24
CA ALA A 193 23.08 -1.73 12.15
C ALA A 193 24.20 -2.03 13.14
N LYS A 194 25.21 -1.14 13.26
CA LYS A 194 26.31 -1.25 14.23
C LYS A 194 25.78 -1.31 15.67
N LYS A 195 24.84 -0.46 16.04
CA LYS A 195 24.18 -0.50 17.35
C LYS A 195 23.47 -1.83 17.63
N GLN A 196 22.91 -2.46 16.60
CA GLN A 196 22.29 -3.79 16.69
C GLN A 196 23.29 -4.95 16.56
N LYS A 197 24.61 -4.68 16.48
CA LYS A 197 25.67 -5.66 16.22
C LYS A 197 25.44 -6.48 14.94
N LEU A 198 24.91 -5.83 13.89
CA LEU A 198 24.58 -6.44 12.60
C LEU A 198 25.44 -5.85 11.47
N THR A 199 25.71 -6.66 10.46
CA THR A 199 26.27 -6.18 9.20
C THR A 199 25.19 -5.60 8.28
N LEU A 200 25.55 -4.67 7.38
CA LEU A 200 24.63 -4.16 6.37
C LEU A 200 24.04 -5.27 5.49
N THR A 201 24.81 -6.32 5.23
CA THR A 201 24.36 -7.49 4.47
C THR A 201 23.24 -8.23 5.20
N GLN A 202 23.35 -8.38 6.53
CA GLN A 202 22.29 -9.00 7.33
C GLN A 202 21.02 -8.17 7.33
N VAL A 203 21.13 -6.85 7.48
CA VAL A 203 19.99 -5.92 7.40
C VAL A 203 19.35 -5.91 6.02
N ALA A 204 20.14 -6.05 4.95
CA ALA A 204 19.64 -6.09 3.57
C ALA A 204 19.04 -7.43 3.16
N ARG A 205 19.36 -8.52 3.87
CA ARG A 205 18.76 -9.83 3.61
C ARG A 205 17.26 -9.77 3.84
N PHE A 206 16.52 -10.39 2.92
CA PHE A 206 15.14 -10.71 3.22
C PHE A 206 15.12 -11.76 4.33
N LYS A 207 14.69 -11.39 5.51
CA LYS A 207 14.17 -12.38 6.39
C LYS A 207 12.76 -12.71 5.90
N LEU A 208 12.64 -13.88 5.41
CA LEU A 208 11.41 -14.61 5.32
C LEU A 208 10.76 -14.51 6.70
N MET A 209 9.68 -13.74 6.83
CA MET A 209 9.07 -13.47 8.12
C MET A 209 8.43 -14.75 8.67
N ASP A 210 9.20 -15.54 9.40
CA ASP A 210 8.63 -16.61 10.25
C ASP A 210 7.62 -16.01 11.26
N ARG A 211 7.75 -14.71 11.64
CA ARG A 211 6.78 -14.02 12.48
C ARG A 211 5.47 -13.63 11.81
N PHE A 212 5.42 -13.49 10.49
CA PHE A 212 4.12 -13.37 9.81
C PHE A 212 3.38 -14.71 9.78
N LEU A 213 4.13 -15.81 9.87
CA LEU A 213 3.63 -17.14 10.10
C LEU A 213 3.11 -17.30 11.53
N ALA A 214 3.80 -16.79 12.55
CA ALA A 214 3.32 -16.83 13.93
C ALA A 214 2.03 -16.00 14.14
N TYR A 215 1.77 -14.99 13.31
CA TYR A 215 0.51 -14.25 13.34
C TYR A 215 -0.62 -14.96 12.54
N GLN A 216 -0.28 -15.90 11.66
CA GLN A 216 -1.22 -16.77 10.95
C GLN A 216 -1.26 -18.20 11.49
N THR A 217 -0.24 -18.61 12.26
CA THR A 217 -0.19 -19.87 12.96
C THR A 217 -0.30 -19.61 14.46
N GLY A 218 -1.41 -19.08 14.90
CA GLY A 218 -2.00 -19.61 16.12
C GLY A 218 -2.05 -21.13 15.94
N PRO A 219 -2.03 -21.95 17.01
CA PRO A 219 -2.10 -23.39 16.88
C PRO A 219 -3.16 -23.72 15.83
N PRO A 220 -2.89 -24.65 14.88
CA PRO A 220 -3.79 -24.89 13.78
C PRO A 220 -5.17 -25.14 14.36
N SER A 221 -6.05 -24.15 14.20
CA SER A 221 -7.47 -24.39 14.41
C SER A 221 -7.82 -25.45 13.39
N THR A 222 -8.06 -26.66 13.84
CA THR A 222 -8.40 -27.83 13.02
C THR A 222 -9.77 -27.67 12.35
N ALA A 223 -10.39 -26.49 12.49
CA ALA A 223 -11.58 -26.12 11.76
C ALA A 223 -11.33 -24.86 10.92
N PRO A 224 -11.71 -24.82 9.63
CA PRO A 224 -11.75 -23.57 8.88
C PRO A 224 -12.59 -22.57 9.67
N PRO A 225 -12.22 -21.25 9.69
CA PRO A 225 -13.03 -20.26 10.37
C PRO A 225 -14.46 -20.39 9.85
N PRO A 226 -15.47 -20.45 10.73
CA PRO A 226 -16.84 -20.61 10.32
C PRO A 226 -17.18 -19.45 9.37
N SER A 227 -17.41 -19.79 8.11
CA SER A 227 -17.85 -18.84 7.10
C SER A 227 -19.14 -18.18 7.59
N PRO A 228 -19.35 -16.87 7.33
CA PRO A 228 -20.66 -16.27 7.59
C PRO A 228 -21.71 -17.10 6.87
N PRO A 229 -22.89 -17.28 7.44
CA PRO A 229 -23.93 -18.14 6.88
C PRO A 229 -24.15 -17.81 5.41
N ALA A 230 -24.18 -18.83 4.55
CA ALA A 230 -24.14 -18.73 3.09
C ALA A 230 -25.30 -17.92 2.46
N SER A 231 -26.30 -17.53 3.24
CA SER A 231 -27.48 -16.75 2.86
C SER A 231 -27.43 -15.27 3.29
N SER A 232 -26.29 -14.77 3.79
CA SER A 232 -26.22 -13.41 4.32
C SER A 232 -26.15 -12.36 3.21
N SER A 233 -27.07 -11.37 3.24
CA SER A 233 -27.05 -10.19 2.38
C SER A 233 -25.70 -9.42 2.54
N ASP A 234 -25.28 -8.65 1.52
CA ASP A 234 -24.07 -7.82 1.58
C ASP A 234 -24.09 -6.85 2.78
N ALA A 235 -25.28 -6.41 3.19
CA ALA A 235 -25.49 -5.59 4.38
C ALA A 235 -25.10 -6.33 5.67
N PHE A 236 -25.45 -7.61 5.79
CA PHE A 236 -25.06 -8.44 6.93
C PHE A 236 -23.55 -8.68 6.96
N ARG A 237 -22.93 -8.97 5.82
CA ARG A 237 -21.48 -9.17 5.72
C ARG A 237 -20.70 -7.92 6.13
N LYS A 238 -21.18 -6.73 5.76
CA LYS A 238 -20.61 -5.45 6.19
C LYS A 238 -20.75 -5.26 7.71
N ARG A 239 -21.91 -5.54 8.29
CA ARG A 239 -22.13 -5.47 9.74
C ARG A 239 -21.24 -6.45 10.49
N TRP A 240 -21.14 -7.69 10.04
CA TRP A 240 -20.28 -8.71 10.61
C TRP A 240 -18.80 -8.28 10.65
N ASN A 241 -18.27 -7.86 9.52
CA ASN A 241 -16.89 -7.40 9.43
C ASN A 241 -16.61 -6.17 10.29
N ARG A 242 -17.56 -5.25 10.38
CA ARG A 242 -17.46 -4.07 11.24
C ARG A 242 -17.43 -4.46 12.72
N THR A 243 -18.30 -5.35 13.15
CA THR A 243 -18.34 -5.84 14.54
C THR A 243 -17.04 -6.55 14.91
N LEU A 244 -16.49 -7.39 14.03
CA LEU A 244 -15.18 -8.04 14.25
C LEU A 244 -14.05 -7.03 14.36
N PHE A 245 -14.08 -5.98 13.55
CA PHE A 245 -13.08 -4.91 13.61
C PHE A 245 -13.15 -4.15 14.93
N GLU A 246 -14.35 -3.73 15.35
CA GLU A 246 -14.58 -3.04 16.64
C GLU A 246 -14.13 -3.90 17.84
N LEU A 247 -14.38 -5.20 17.78
CA LEU A 247 -13.93 -6.14 18.81
C LEU A 247 -12.41 -6.29 18.83
N SER A 248 -11.77 -6.32 17.68
CA SER A 248 -10.30 -6.45 17.60
C SER A 248 -9.57 -5.20 18.09
N GLU A 249 -10.20 -4.03 18.00
CA GLU A 249 -9.66 -2.79 18.59
C GLU A 249 -9.87 -2.74 20.11
N ALA A 250 -11.03 -3.19 20.57
CA ALA A 250 -11.40 -3.14 21.99
C ALA A 250 -10.67 -4.21 22.83
N TYR A 251 -10.37 -5.36 22.25
CA TYR A 251 -9.82 -6.53 22.95
C TYR A 251 -8.68 -7.18 22.15
N PRO A 252 -7.50 -6.56 22.07
CA PRO A 252 -6.40 -7.02 21.21
C PRO A 252 -5.85 -8.41 21.56
N ASP A 253 -6.08 -8.88 22.80
CA ASP A 253 -5.55 -10.15 23.30
C ASP A 253 -6.53 -11.33 23.16
N TRP A 254 -7.69 -11.09 22.58
CA TRP A 254 -8.69 -12.14 22.39
C TRP A 254 -8.28 -13.13 21.29
N THR A 255 -8.68 -14.40 21.46
CA THR A 255 -8.56 -15.41 20.42
C THR A 255 -9.62 -15.21 19.34
N ILE A 256 -9.35 -15.75 18.14
CA ILE A 256 -10.29 -15.67 17.00
C ILE A 256 -11.66 -16.22 17.39
N GLU A 257 -11.70 -17.29 18.17
CA GLU A 257 -12.96 -17.92 18.64
C GLU A 257 -13.77 -16.98 19.56
N GLN A 258 -13.08 -16.24 20.43
CA GLN A 258 -13.72 -15.24 21.30
C GLN A 258 -14.34 -14.10 20.50
N TYR A 259 -13.63 -13.60 19.46
CA TYR A 259 -14.18 -12.59 18.55
C TYR A 259 -15.43 -13.09 17.84
N TYR A 260 -15.41 -14.31 17.30
CA TYR A 260 -16.57 -14.86 16.60
C TYR A 260 -17.75 -15.12 17.52
N THR A 261 -17.51 -15.62 18.73
CA THR A 261 -18.57 -15.85 19.73
C THR A 261 -19.24 -14.54 20.12
N GLU A 262 -18.45 -13.51 20.43
CA GLU A 262 -18.99 -12.20 20.80
C GLU A 262 -19.64 -11.48 19.62
N ALA A 263 -19.11 -11.61 18.41
CA ALA A 263 -19.73 -11.06 17.21
C ALA A 263 -21.10 -11.70 16.94
N ARG A 264 -21.23 -13.03 17.11
CA ARG A 264 -22.52 -13.73 17.01
C ARG A 264 -23.50 -13.21 18.06
N ARG A 265 -23.06 -13.07 19.31
CA ARG A 265 -23.88 -12.55 20.40
C ARG A 265 -24.41 -11.14 20.09
N ARG A 266 -23.54 -10.23 19.64
CA ARG A 266 -23.90 -8.84 19.31
C ARG A 266 -24.84 -8.73 18.11
N LEU A 267 -24.74 -9.66 17.16
CA LEU A 267 -25.58 -9.69 15.98
C LEU A 267 -26.82 -10.59 16.13
N HIS A 268 -27.11 -11.05 17.38
CA HIS A 268 -28.26 -11.92 17.72
C HIS A 268 -28.35 -13.19 16.83
N LEU A 269 -27.16 -13.79 16.54
CA LEU A 269 -27.10 -15.05 15.82
C LEU A 269 -26.96 -16.19 16.84
N THR A 270 -27.99 -16.95 17.02
CA THR A 270 -28.00 -18.19 17.82
C THR A 270 -27.28 -19.33 17.08
#